data_cd22713837259eb5fa1ce84a2f57ac0d
#
_entry.id   cd22713837259eb5fa1ce84a2f57ac0d
#
_cell.length_a   1.000
_cell.length_b   1.000
_cell.length_c   1.000
_cell.angle_alpha   90.00
_cell.angle_beta   90.00
_cell.angle_gamma   90.00
#
_symmetry.space_group_name_H-M   'P 1'
#
loop_
_entity.id
_entity.type
_entity.pdbx_description
1 polymer ?
#
loop_
_entity_poly.entity_id
_entity_poly.type
_entity_poly.pdbx_seq_one_letter_code
_entity_poly.pdbx_strand_id
1 'polypeptide(L)'
;MELYKKKYEDCAHTYASVKIDGLPCRAEPVNTAKQVYRLRKAEVIKLLYKGKGQAPMTGGQPLEGEWYRILTKDGTQGWCFSYNLNLYETDKNGEQIGGEKIEEEEEEDNYYNSILNKAWYPDSFSTMISSGNIDITKLHPSYNFTIDTVNNKVSLNMSSIHESWDYTGYTKTDDYEYKLNDIPIIIVGKKSTFIVVRYTDESGKPQELNLVTLADDINAIVAAEKQRRTDTYNKVASSTGELSSSSYGKLILNTDGTFKWTGYKLLVPSIISSSAKNAGTCGVKYAVSKDLAASYDGVLTFKFEGTTEEVNFLYKLESDGLRLEAATDATYNGILVTARSSSPLIMYFR
;
A
#
# COMPACT_ATOMS: atom_id res chain seq x y z
N MET A 1 -49.93 -29.90 -22.47
CA MET A 1 -49.33 -28.54 -22.50
C MET A 1 -50.11 -27.54 -21.62
N GLU A 2 -51.43 -27.51 -21.62
CA GLU A 2 -52.26 -26.59 -20.81
C GLU A 2 -52.06 -26.70 -19.29
N LEU A 3 -51.96 -27.91 -18.76
CA LEU A 3 -51.73 -28.14 -17.31
C LEU A 3 -50.39 -27.56 -16.82
N TYR A 4 -49.36 -27.58 -17.65
CA TYR A 4 -48.07 -26.95 -17.34
C TYR A 4 -48.15 -25.43 -17.38
N LYS A 5 -48.83 -24.84 -18.38
CA LYS A 5 -49.03 -23.40 -18.53
C LYS A 5 -49.71 -22.82 -17.28
N LYS A 6 -50.81 -23.45 -16.84
CA LYS A 6 -51.60 -23.04 -15.68
C LYS A 6 -50.77 -23.06 -14.37
N LYS A 7 -49.81 -23.97 -14.24
CA LYS A 7 -48.98 -24.13 -13.04
C LYS A 7 -48.03 -22.95 -12.80
N TYR A 8 -47.58 -22.28 -13.89
CA TYR A 8 -46.64 -21.16 -13.83
C TYR A 8 -47.35 -19.80 -13.97
N GLU A 9 -48.62 -19.75 -14.35
CA GLU A 9 -49.37 -18.51 -14.59
C GLU A 9 -49.49 -17.68 -13.31
N ASP A 10 -49.76 -18.32 -12.16
CA ASP A 10 -49.93 -17.64 -10.86
C ASP A 10 -48.65 -16.94 -10.35
N CYS A 11 -47.49 -17.30 -10.86
CA CYS A 11 -46.20 -16.72 -10.47
C CYS A 11 -45.46 -16.12 -11.67
N ALA A 12 -46.11 -15.88 -12.80
CA ALA A 12 -45.43 -15.44 -14.03
C ALA A 12 -44.62 -14.15 -13.83
N HIS A 13 -45.07 -13.24 -12.98
CA HIS A 13 -44.44 -11.97 -12.69
C HIS A 13 -44.07 -11.80 -11.21
N THR A 14 -44.06 -12.89 -10.43
CA THR A 14 -43.79 -12.86 -8.99
C THR A 14 -42.31 -13.14 -8.71
N TYR A 15 -41.71 -12.27 -7.92
CA TYR A 15 -40.33 -12.35 -7.42
C TYR A 15 -40.35 -12.27 -5.89
N ALA A 16 -39.23 -12.53 -5.29
CA ALA A 16 -39.05 -12.26 -3.86
C ALA A 16 -37.61 -11.81 -3.57
N SER A 17 -37.46 -10.94 -2.58
CA SER A 17 -36.19 -10.67 -1.94
C SER A 17 -36.10 -11.44 -0.61
N VAL A 18 -34.91 -11.87 -0.26
CA VAL A 18 -34.63 -12.66 0.94
C VAL A 18 -34.43 -11.74 2.16
N LYS A 19 -35.18 -11.99 3.26
CA LYS A 19 -35.14 -11.15 4.48
C LYS A 19 -33.90 -11.38 5.34
N ILE A 20 -33.36 -12.61 5.35
CA ILE A 20 -32.28 -13.03 6.26
C ILE A 20 -31.14 -13.68 5.50
N ASP A 21 -29.93 -13.52 6.00
CA ASP A 21 -28.78 -14.22 5.43
C ASP A 21 -28.82 -15.71 5.71
N GLY A 22 -28.39 -16.51 4.72
CA GLY A 22 -28.26 -17.95 4.86
C GLY A 22 -29.56 -18.73 4.79
N LEU A 23 -30.66 -18.20 4.20
CA LEU A 23 -31.92 -18.88 4.04
C LEU A 23 -31.75 -20.14 3.17
N PRO A 24 -32.11 -21.33 3.66
CA PRO A 24 -31.91 -22.57 2.91
C PRO A 24 -32.89 -22.76 1.77
N CYS A 25 -32.35 -23.02 0.57
CA CYS A 25 -33.09 -23.54 -0.57
C CYS A 25 -32.97 -25.08 -0.57
N ARG A 26 -34.08 -25.80 -0.61
CA ARG A 26 -34.19 -27.23 -0.42
C ARG A 26 -34.47 -27.97 -1.71
N ALA A 27 -34.06 -29.26 -1.77
CA ALA A 27 -34.37 -30.13 -2.90
C ALA A 27 -35.87 -30.45 -3.01
N GLU A 28 -36.58 -30.53 -1.87
CA GLU A 28 -38.01 -30.82 -1.75
C GLU A 28 -38.68 -29.82 -0.79
N PRO A 29 -40.02 -29.61 -0.86
CA PRO A 29 -40.75 -28.64 -0.06
C PRO A 29 -40.98 -29.17 1.39
N VAL A 30 -39.90 -29.49 2.06
CA VAL A 30 -39.89 -29.95 3.47
C VAL A 30 -38.56 -29.50 4.13
N ASN A 31 -38.65 -29.06 5.38
CA ASN A 31 -37.53 -28.48 6.09
C ASN A 31 -36.34 -29.42 6.33
N THR A 32 -36.58 -30.73 6.32
CA THR A 32 -35.56 -31.78 6.51
C THR A 32 -34.89 -32.20 5.19
N ALA A 33 -35.40 -31.76 4.03
CA ALA A 33 -34.80 -32.09 2.75
C ALA A 33 -33.38 -31.52 2.58
N LYS A 34 -32.60 -32.15 1.71
CA LYS A 34 -31.24 -31.70 1.38
C LYS A 34 -31.23 -30.24 0.95
N GLN A 35 -30.35 -29.43 1.52
CA GLN A 35 -30.10 -28.10 1.08
C GLN A 35 -29.34 -28.13 -0.27
N VAL A 36 -29.87 -27.46 -1.28
CA VAL A 36 -29.26 -27.36 -2.63
C VAL A 36 -28.58 -26.02 -2.86
N TYR A 37 -29.02 -24.98 -2.14
CA TYR A 37 -28.47 -23.64 -2.22
C TYR A 37 -28.68 -22.92 -0.88
N ARG A 38 -27.92 -21.84 -0.65
CA ARG A 38 -28.05 -20.98 0.52
C ARG A 38 -28.20 -19.55 0.06
N LEU A 39 -29.41 -19.01 0.17
CA LEU A 39 -29.77 -17.69 -0.24
C LEU A 39 -29.18 -16.66 0.72
N ARG A 40 -28.74 -15.52 0.18
CA ARG A 40 -28.22 -14.39 0.96
C ARG A 40 -29.31 -13.38 1.25
N LYS A 41 -29.14 -12.57 2.29
CA LYS A 41 -30.01 -11.42 2.57
C LYS A 41 -30.02 -10.50 1.33
N ALA A 42 -31.20 -9.95 1.01
CA ALA A 42 -31.46 -9.10 -0.16
C ALA A 42 -31.36 -9.80 -1.54
N GLU A 43 -30.94 -11.08 -1.61
CA GLU A 43 -30.89 -11.81 -2.89
C GLU A 43 -32.28 -11.88 -3.53
N VAL A 44 -32.36 -11.51 -4.79
CA VAL A 44 -33.60 -11.54 -5.58
C VAL A 44 -33.73 -12.88 -6.28
N ILE A 45 -34.87 -13.53 -6.08
CA ILE A 45 -35.21 -14.82 -6.66
C ILE A 45 -36.52 -14.77 -7.44
N LYS A 46 -36.61 -15.53 -8.54
CA LYS A 46 -37.84 -15.71 -9.30
C LYS A 46 -38.66 -16.82 -8.66
N LEU A 47 -39.92 -16.56 -8.37
CA LEU A 47 -40.85 -17.60 -7.96
C LEU A 47 -41.43 -18.27 -9.22
N LEU A 48 -41.42 -19.59 -9.24
CA LEU A 48 -41.90 -20.37 -10.39
C LEU A 48 -43.32 -20.88 -10.18
N TYR A 49 -43.59 -21.49 -9.04
CA TYR A 49 -44.92 -21.99 -8.67
C TYR A 49 -44.95 -22.41 -7.17
N LYS A 50 -46.18 -22.48 -6.63
CA LYS A 50 -46.43 -22.99 -5.26
C LYS A 50 -46.40 -24.52 -5.21
N GLY A 51 -45.85 -25.05 -4.11
CA GLY A 51 -45.84 -26.48 -3.81
C GLY A 51 -46.52 -26.82 -2.50
N LYS A 52 -46.99 -28.04 -2.41
CA LYS A 52 -47.53 -28.58 -1.14
C LYS A 52 -46.39 -29.21 -0.35
N GLY A 53 -46.24 -28.82 0.92
CA GLY A 53 -45.20 -29.33 1.78
C GLY A 53 -45.50 -29.03 3.26
N GLN A 54 -44.74 -29.62 4.17
CA GLN A 54 -44.88 -29.37 5.60
C GLN A 54 -44.24 -28.03 5.97
N ALA A 55 -44.99 -27.15 6.62
CA ALA A 55 -44.47 -25.89 7.13
C ALA A 55 -43.33 -26.14 8.15
N PRO A 56 -42.23 -25.34 8.11
CA PRO A 56 -41.23 -25.36 9.15
C PRO A 56 -41.83 -24.99 10.51
N MET A 57 -41.30 -25.59 11.55
CA MET A 57 -41.78 -25.38 12.94
C MET A 57 -40.79 -24.46 13.69
N THR A 58 -41.31 -23.52 14.47
CA THR A 58 -40.55 -22.71 15.42
C THR A 58 -41.28 -22.66 16.76
N GLY A 59 -40.58 -23.01 17.84
CA GLY A 59 -41.21 -23.06 19.18
C GLY A 59 -42.41 -23.98 19.29
N GLY A 60 -42.50 -25.03 18.48
CA GLY A 60 -43.62 -25.99 18.46
C GLY A 60 -44.83 -25.53 17.63
N GLN A 61 -44.76 -24.38 17.00
CA GLN A 61 -45.80 -23.85 16.11
C GLN A 61 -45.32 -23.82 14.65
N PRO A 62 -46.22 -24.13 13.68
CA PRO A 62 -45.86 -23.99 12.27
C PRO A 62 -45.71 -22.50 11.88
N LEU A 63 -44.68 -22.20 11.10
CA LEU A 63 -44.53 -20.85 10.53
C LEU A 63 -45.60 -20.57 9.49
N GLU A 64 -46.07 -19.32 9.43
CA GLU A 64 -46.99 -18.87 8.41
C GLU A 64 -46.29 -18.74 7.07
N GLY A 65 -46.85 -19.25 5.98
CA GLY A 65 -46.28 -19.14 4.65
C GLY A 65 -46.51 -20.37 3.79
N GLU A 66 -45.91 -20.35 2.61
CA GLU A 66 -46.07 -21.37 1.58
C GLU A 66 -44.71 -21.78 1.01
N TRP A 67 -44.62 -22.98 0.47
CA TRP A 67 -43.45 -23.43 -0.28
C TRP A 67 -43.54 -22.98 -1.72
N TYR A 68 -42.45 -22.29 -2.19
CA TYR A 68 -42.31 -21.92 -3.58
C TYR A 68 -41.13 -22.63 -4.22
N ARG A 69 -41.34 -23.15 -5.42
CA ARG A 69 -40.24 -23.48 -6.32
C ARG A 69 -39.64 -22.19 -6.82
N ILE A 70 -38.34 -22.03 -6.64
CA ILE A 70 -37.60 -20.78 -6.95
C ILE A 70 -36.52 -21.04 -8.00
N LEU A 71 -36.11 -19.96 -8.66
CA LEU A 71 -34.96 -19.88 -9.58
C LEU A 71 -34.08 -18.70 -9.13
N THR A 72 -32.84 -18.97 -8.87
CA THR A 72 -31.82 -17.97 -8.56
C THR A 72 -31.23 -17.35 -9.84
N LYS A 73 -30.50 -16.26 -9.72
CA LYS A 73 -29.87 -15.57 -10.85
C LYS A 73 -28.83 -16.46 -11.57
N ASP A 74 -28.14 -17.35 -10.84
CA ASP A 74 -27.16 -18.31 -11.37
C ASP A 74 -27.79 -19.57 -11.98
N GLY A 75 -29.14 -19.65 -12.03
CA GLY A 75 -29.87 -20.77 -12.61
C GLY A 75 -30.16 -21.93 -11.65
N THR A 76 -29.78 -21.82 -10.39
CA THR A 76 -30.10 -22.85 -9.40
C THR A 76 -31.58 -22.89 -9.08
N GLN A 77 -32.17 -24.10 -9.02
CA GLN A 77 -33.57 -24.31 -8.68
C GLN A 77 -33.73 -25.11 -7.39
N GLY A 78 -34.66 -24.69 -6.57
CA GLY A 78 -34.98 -25.40 -5.34
C GLY A 78 -36.29 -24.96 -4.72
N TRP A 79 -36.53 -25.33 -3.48
CA TRP A 79 -37.73 -24.98 -2.70
C TRP A 79 -37.34 -24.05 -1.55
N CYS A 80 -38.08 -22.95 -1.44
CA CYS A 80 -37.92 -22.00 -0.34
C CYS A 80 -39.27 -21.72 0.31
N PHE A 81 -39.29 -21.61 1.64
CA PHE A 81 -40.50 -21.30 2.40
C PHE A 81 -40.62 -19.77 2.53
N SER A 82 -41.82 -19.22 2.26
CA SER A 82 -41.99 -17.79 2.08
C SER A 82 -41.91 -16.94 3.34
N TYR A 83 -41.87 -17.51 4.56
CA TYR A 83 -41.80 -16.74 5.80
C TYR A 83 -40.69 -15.67 5.85
N ASN A 84 -39.54 -16.00 5.32
CA ASN A 84 -38.39 -15.10 5.24
C ASN A 84 -38.17 -14.51 3.83
N LEU A 85 -39.26 -14.32 3.08
CA LEU A 85 -39.26 -13.71 1.75
C LEU A 85 -40.15 -12.47 1.74
N ASN A 86 -39.72 -11.39 1.10
CA ASN A 86 -40.58 -10.28 0.68
C ASN A 86 -41.03 -10.55 -0.74
N LEU A 87 -42.30 -10.89 -0.93
CA LEU A 87 -42.88 -11.15 -2.25
C LEU A 87 -43.33 -9.86 -2.90
N TYR A 88 -43.07 -9.74 -4.20
CA TYR A 88 -43.53 -8.61 -5.01
C TYR A 88 -43.82 -9.06 -6.45
N GLU A 89 -44.55 -8.25 -7.17
CA GLU A 89 -44.86 -8.46 -8.59
C GLU A 89 -44.10 -7.44 -9.44
N THR A 90 -43.83 -7.81 -10.70
CA THR A 90 -43.24 -6.92 -11.68
C THR A 90 -44.21 -6.71 -12.84
N ASP A 91 -44.14 -5.54 -13.46
CA ASP A 91 -44.84 -5.28 -14.74
C ASP A 91 -44.14 -5.98 -15.90
N LYS A 92 -44.66 -5.74 -17.14
CA LYS A 92 -44.10 -6.30 -18.37
C LYS A 92 -42.71 -5.77 -18.72
N ASN A 93 -42.29 -4.66 -18.11
CA ASN A 93 -40.97 -4.04 -18.28
C ASN A 93 -39.98 -4.47 -17.20
N GLY A 94 -40.42 -5.24 -16.17
CA GLY A 94 -39.63 -5.69 -15.06
C GLY A 94 -39.62 -4.71 -13.87
N GLU A 95 -40.42 -3.64 -13.91
CA GLU A 95 -40.56 -2.70 -12.80
C GLU A 95 -41.46 -3.28 -11.69
N GLN A 96 -41.06 -3.07 -10.43
CA GLN A 96 -41.79 -3.60 -9.28
C GLN A 96 -43.15 -2.92 -9.13
N ILE A 97 -44.22 -3.75 -9.05
CA ILE A 97 -45.59 -3.32 -8.78
C ILE A 97 -45.98 -3.84 -7.39
N GLY A 98 -46.13 -2.95 -6.41
CA GLY A 98 -46.53 -3.34 -5.05
C GLY A 98 -45.46 -4.08 -4.24
N GLY A 99 -45.74 -4.32 -2.97
CA GLY A 99 -44.78 -4.83 -2.00
C GLY A 99 -43.91 -3.71 -1.35
N GLU A 100 -43.16 -4.04 -0.33
CA GLU A 100 -42.15 -3.11 0.20
C GLU A 100 -41.10 -2.88 -0.89
N LYS A 101 -40.84 -1.59 -1.17
CA LYS A 101 -39.78 -1.21 -2.10
C LYS A 101 -38.49 -1.85 -1.62
N ILE A 102 -37.91 -2.70 -2.43
CA ILE A 102 -36.57 -3.22 -2.16
C ILE A 102 -35.66 -2.02 -2.37
N GLU A 103 -35.17 -1.43 -1.26
CA GLU A 103 -33.92 -0.71 -1.33
C GLU A 103 -32.89 -1.78 -1.70
N GLU A 104 -32.32 -1.73 -2.90
CA GLU A 104 -31.10 -2.45 -3.19
C GLU A 104 -30.10 -1.92 -2.15
N GLU A 105 -29.93 -2.67 -1.03
CA GLU A 105 -28.70 -2.52 -0.23
C GLU A 105 -27.60 -2.83 -1.24
N GLU A 106 -26.93 -1.80 -1.73
CA GLU A 106 -25.69 -1.97 -2.49
C GLU A 106 -24.85 -2.94 -1.67
N GLU A 107 -24.55 -4.13 -2.21
CA GLU A 107 -23.67 -5.09 -1.54
C GLU A 107 -22.40 -4.30 -1.22
N GLU A 108 -22.18 -3.98 0.07
CA GLU A 108 -20.99 -3.27 0.50
C GLU A 108 -19.77 -4.05 -0.03
N ASP A 109 -19.02 -3.45 -0.95
CA ASP A 109 -17.81 -4.07 -1.44
C ASP A 109 -16.77 -4.03 -0.33
N ASN A 110 -16.73 -5.10 0.46
CA ASN A 110 -15.86 -5.24 1.62
C ASN A 110 -14.39 -5.03 1.25
N TYR A 111 -14.00 -5.36 0.00
CA TYR A 111 -12.63 -5.11 -0.43
C TYR A 111 -12.42 -3.61 -0.69
N TYR A 112 -13.32 -2.94 -1.39
CA TYR A 112 -13.25 -1.49 -1.60
C TYR A 112 -13.23 -0.76 -0.26
N ASN A 113 -14.12 -1.11 0.66
CA ASN A 113 -14.14 -0.53 2.01
C ASN A 113 -12.81 -0.75 2.76
N SER A 114 -12.12 -1.87 2.51
CA SER A 114 -10.82 -2.16 3.13
C SER A 114 -9.68 -1.25 2.65
N ILE A 115 -9.81 -0.60 1.50
CA ILE A 115 -8.78 0.31 0.95
C ILE A 115 -9.04 1.78 1.28
N LEU A 116 -10.21 2.13 1.79
CA LEU A 116 -10.61 3.49 2.15
C LEU A 116 -9.94 3.98 3.43
N ASN A 117 -9.87 5.29 3.60
CA ASN A 117 -9.43 5.97 4.83
C ASN A 117 -8.06 5.49 5.35
N LYS A 118 -7.18 5.11 4.43
CA LYS A 118 -5.80 4.69 4.67
C LYS A 118 -4.85 5.53 3.83
N ALA A 119 -3.63 5.68 4.31
CA ALA A 119 -2.54 6.19 3.49
C ALA A 119 -1.84 5.01 2.79
N TRP A 120 -1.70 5.14 1.49
CA TRP A 120 -1.02 4.18 0.62
C TRP A 120 0.27 4.80 0.11
N TYR A 121 1.38 4.12 0.35
CA TYR A 121 2.73 4.62 0.09
C TYR A 121 3.38 3.86 -1.07
N PRO A 122 4.35 4.45 -1.78
CA PRO A 122 5.13 3.73 -2.79
C PRO A 122 5.70 2.42 -2.24
N ASP A 123 5.64 1.35 -3.01
CA ASP A 123 6.16 0.02 -2.63
C ASP A 123 7.66 0.04 -2.32
N SER A 124 8.41 0.98 -2.94
CA SER A 124 9.81 1.25 -2.62
C SER A 124 10.06 1.61 -1.15
N PHE A 125 9.06 2.18 -0.45
CA PHE A 125 9.18 2.48 0.99
C PHE A 125 9.28 1.18 1.81
N SER A 126 8.42 0.21 1.52
CA SER A 126 8.49 -1.12 2.16
C SER A 126 9.84 -1.79 1.89
N THR A 127 10.37 -1.66 0.67
CA THR A 127 11.68 -2.19 0.30
C THR A 127 12.82 -1.52 1.08
N MET A 128 12.79 -0.18 1.22
CA MET A 128 13.77 0.56 2.03
C MET A 128 13.71 0.15 3.50
N ILE A 129 12.51 0.04 4.07
CA ILE A 129 12.30 -0.33 5.47
C ILE A 129 12.78 -1.75 5.73
N SER A 130 12.38 -2.71 4.92
CA SER A 130 12.74 -4.13 5.09
C SER A 130 14.23 -4.40 4.90
N SER A 131 14.90 -3.65 4.04
CA SER A 131 16.35 -3.76 3.82
C SER A 131 17.19 -3.03 4.88
N GLY A 132 16.59 -2.13 5.66
CA GLY A 132 17.28 -1.24 6.57
C GLY A 132 18.11 -0.14 5.89
N ASN A 133 17.98 0.01 4.56
CA ASN A 133 18.69 1.05 3.79
C ASN A 133 17.76 2.25 3.56
N ILE A 134 17.54 3.02 4.61
CA ILE A 134 16.58 4.14 4.62
C ILE A 134 17.16 5.38 3.95
N ASP A 135 16.66 5.71 2.78
CA ASP A 135 16.93 7.00 2.13
C ASP A 135 15.93 8.07 2.64
N ILE A 136 16.35 8.84 3.62
CA ILE A 136 15.50 9.87 4.24
C ILE A 136 15.15 11.03 3.30
N THR A 137 15.76 11.13 2.13
CA THR A 137 15.41 12.12 1.11
C THR A 137 14.25 11.67 0.23
N LYS A 138 14.01 10.35 0.17
CA LYS A 138 12.94 9.72 -0.60
C LYS A 138 11.78 9.27 0.26
N LEU A 139 12.07 8.79 1.50
CA LEU A 139 11.04 8.35 2.43
C LEU A 139 10.38 9.57 3.10
N HIS A 140 9.34 10.09 2.46
CA HIS A 140 8.64 11.28 2.94
C HIS A 140 7.17 10.97 3.27
N PRO A 141 6.65 11.36 4.46
CA PRO A 141 5.29 11.02 4.90
C PRO A 141 4.19 11.64 4.03
N SER A 142 4.48 12.72 3.31
CA SER A 142 3.53 13.35 2.38
C SER A 142 3.43 12.62 1.04
N TYR A 143 4.33 11.70 0.70
CA TYR A 143 4.25 10.92 -0.54
C TYR A 143 3.31 9.75 -0.33
N ASN A 144 2.04 9.98 -0.57
CA ASN A 144 0.98 9.00 -0.37
C ASN A 144 -0.17 9.19 -1.36
N PHE A 145 -1.00 8.14 -1.44
CA PHE A 145 -2.31 8.16 -2.05
C PHE A 145 -3.35 7.93 -0.95
N THR A 146 -4.40 8.71 -0.93
CA THR A 146 -5.49 8.62 0.06
C THR A 146 -6.85 8.80 -0.58
N ILE A 147 -7.85 8.10 -0.04
CA ILE A 147 -9.26 8.28 -0.36
C ILE A 147 -9.96 8.69 0.93
N ASP A 148 -10.39 9.94 1.01
CA ASP A 148 -11.14 10.51 2.13
C ASP A 148 -12.63 10.49 1.80
N THR A 149 -13.36 9.56 2.40
CA THR A 149 -14.80 9.40 2.18
C THR A 149 -15.64 10.43 2.91
N VAL A 150 -15.10 11.12 3.92
CA VAL A 150 -15.82 12.16 4.67
C VAL A 150 -15.93 13.42 3.83
N ASN A 151 -14.85 13.78 3.14
CA ASN A 151 -14.76 14.98 2.33
C ASN A 151 -14.93 14.69 0.83
N ASN A 152 -15.16 13.45 0.43
CA ASN A 152 -15.23 12.99 -0.96
C ASN A 152 -14.01 13.40 -1.80
N LYS A 153 -12.81 13.26 -1.21
CA LYS A 153 -11.54 13.67 -1.82
C LYS A 153 -10.61 12.49 -2.06
N VAL A 154 -9.95 12.53 -3.19
CA VAL A 154 -8.83 11.64 -3.52
C VAL A 154 -7.59 12.48 -3.69
N SER A 155 -6.50 12.13 -3.01
CA SER A 155 -5.23 12.83 -3.12
C SER A 155 -4.13 11.87 -3.55
N LEU A 156 -3.33 12.28 -4.51
CA LEU A 156 -2.15 11.58 -5.01
C LEU A 156 -0.95 12.50 -4.93
N ASN A 157 -0.10 12.30 -3.94
CA ASN A 157 1.09 13.10 -3.68
C ASN A 157 2.32 12.21 -3.80
N MET A 158 3.14 12.42 -4.81
CA MET A 158 4.42 11.75 -5.04
C MET A 158 5.48 12.80 -5.37
N SER A 159 6.72 12.38 -5.57
CA SER A 159 7.82 13.33 -5.89
C SER A 159 7.58 14.14 -7.16
N SER A 160 6.80 13.65 -8.11
CA SER A 160 6.54 14.26 -9.42
C SER A 160 5.08 14.62 -9.68
N ILE A 161 4.17 14.32 -8.75
CA ILE A 161 2.74 14.63 -8.87
C ILE A 161 2.17 15.04 -7.52
N HIS A 162 1.37 16.12 -7.52
CA HIS A 162 0.68 16.64 -6.33
C HIS A 162 -0.73 17.05 -6.74
N GLU A 163 -1.64 16.05 -6.78
CA GLU A 163 -2.99 16.24 -7.25
C GLU A 163 -4.02 15.88 -6.19
N SER A 164 -5.15 16.57 -6.23
CA SER A 164 -6.31 16.29 -5.39
C SER A 164 -7.58 16.54 -6.18
N TRP A 165 -8.50 15.57 -6.13
CA TRP A 165 -9.77 15.61 -6.87
C TRP A 165 -10.95 15.39 -5.92
N ASP A 166 -12.07 16.03 -6.27
CA ASP A 166 -13.38 15.66 -5.71
C ASP A 166 -13.95 14.51 -6.56
N TYR A 167 -14.45 13.46 -5.93
CA TYR A 167 -15.04 12.30 -6.62
C TYR A 167 -16.46 12.01 -6.09
N THR A 168 -17.30 11.43 -6.92
CA THR A 168 -18.73 11.20 -6.59
C THR A 168 -19.04 9.75 -6.24
N GLY A 169 -18.05 8.88 -6.25
CA GLY A 169 -18.20 7.45 -6.01
C GLY A 169 -17.29 6.61 -6.89
N TYR A 170 -17.61 5.35 -7.07
CA TYR A 170 -16.85 4.45 -7.93
C TYR A 170 -17.75 3.57 -8.77
N THR A 171 -17.19 3.06 -9.86
CA THR A 171 -17.77 2.01 -10.68
C THR A 171 -16.83 0.81 -10.67
N LYS A 172 -17.32 -0.34 -10.27
CA LYS A 172 -16.58 -1.61 -10.35
C LYS A 172 -16.54 -2.07 -11.79
N THR A 173 -15.36 -2.12 -12.40
CA THR A 173 -15.16 -2.47 -13.81
C THR A 173 -14.76 -3.92 -14.00
N ASP A 174 -14.13 -4.54 -12.97
CA ASP A 174 -13.77 -5.95 -12.95
C ASP A 174 -13.63 -6.41 -11.48
N ASP A 175 -13.35 -7.68 -11.25
CA ASP A 175 -13.00 -8.19 -9.91
C ASP A 175 -11.81 -7.42 -9.36
N TYR A 176 -12.05 -6.70 -8.24
CA TYR A 176 -11.05 -5.85 -7.59
C TYR A 176 -10.52 -4.67 -8.43
N GLU A 177 -11.21 -4.26 -9.51
CA GLU A 177 -10.88 -3.05 -10.26
C GLU A 177 -11.99 -2.00 -10.12
N TYR A 178 -11.60 -0.80 -9.65
CA TYR A 178 -12.50 0.29 -9.29
C TYR A 178 -12.09 1.57 -10.03
N LYS A 179 -12.95 2.02 -10.92
CA LYS A 179 -12.81 3.34 -11.56
C LYS A 179 -13.49 4.37 -10.66
N LEU A 180 -12.74 5.34 -10.17
CA LEU A 180 -13.31 6.45 -9.43
C LEU A 180 -14.03 7.40 -10.38
N ASN A 181 -15.27 7.78 -10.02
CA ASN A 181 -16.11 8.59 -10.89
C ASN A 181 -15.60 10.03 -10.95
N ASP A 182 -15.70 10.64 -12.12
CA ASP A 182 -15.36 12.03 -12.43
C ASP A 182 -13.84 12.37 -12.33
N ILE A 183 -12.98 11.40 -12.04
CA ILE A 183 -11.53 11.60 -11.93
C ILE A 183 -10.75 10.53 -12.71
N PRO A 184 -9.51 10.81 -13.16
CA PRO A 184 -8.73 9.89 -13.99
C PRO A 184 -8.00 8.81 -13.16
N ILE A 185 -8.66 8.24 -12.16
CA ILE A 185 -8.06 7.25 -11.25
C ILE A 185 -8.78 5.91 -11.37
N ILE A 186 -7.98 4.85 -11.55
CA ILE A 186 -8.42 3.46 -11.45
C ILE A 186 -7.58 2.76 -10.39
N ILE A 187 -8.24 2.07 -9.46
CA ILE A 187 -7.60 1.29 -8.42
C ILE A 187 -7.74 -0.18 -8.76
N VAL A 188 -6.63 -0.90 -8.79
CA VAL A 188 -6.60 -2.35 -8.98
C VAL A 188 -6.15 -3.01 -7.69
N GLY A 189 -7.05 -3.74 -7.06
CA GLY A 189 -6.77 -4.50 -5.85
C GLY A 189 -5.90 -5.71 -6.14
N LYS A 190 -4.89 -5.92 -5.30
CA LYS A 190 -4.04 -7.12 -5.33
C LYS A 190 -4.12 -7.88 -4.01
N LYS A 191 -4.03 -7.15 -2.90
CA LYS A 191 -4.15 -7.65 -1.51
C LYS A 191 -4.68 -6.51 -0.63
N SER A 192 -5.11 -6.79 0.58
CA SER A 192 -5.53 -5.77 1.56
C SER A 192 -4.43 -4.78 1.96
N THR A 193 -3.16 -5.06 1.63
CA THR A 193 -1.97 -4.26 1.92
C THR A 193 -1.20 -3.82 0.68
N PHE A 194 -1.70 -4.13 -0.52
CA PHE A 194 -1.07 -3.80 -1.79
C PHE A 194 -2.13 -3.50 -2.86
N ILE A 195 -2.06 -2.31 -3.45
CA ILE A 195 -2.91 -1.88 -4.56
C ILE A 195 -2.04 -1.32 -5.70
N VAL A 196 -2.63 -1.27 -6.87
CA VAL A 196 -2.07 -0.55 -8.03
C VAL A 196 -3.01 0.60 -8.34
N VAL A 197 -2.46 1.81 -8.43
CA VAL A 197 -3.20 3.01 -8.86
C VAL A 197 -2.76 3.36 -10.27
N ARG A 198 -3.71 3.38 -11.20
CA ARG A 198 -3.51 3.85 -12.58
C ARG A 198 -4.11 5.23 -12.71
N TYR A 199 -3.38 6.13 -13.34
CA TYR A 199 -3.84 7.48 -13.61
C TYR A 199 -3.28 8.00 -14.94
N THR A 200 -3.86 9.09 -15.43
CA THR A 200 -3.34 9.79 -16.62
C THR A 200 -2.67 11.07 -16.15
N ASP A 201 -1.40 11.26 -16.51
CA ASP A 201 -0.67 12.47 -16.16
C ASP A 201 -1.11 13.69 -17.00
N GLU A 202 -0.60 14.88 -16.66
CA GLU A 202 -0.94 16.13 -17.35
C GLU A 202 -0.62 16.10 -18.87
N SER A 203 0.30 15.25 -19.31
CA SER A 203 0.63 15.06 -20.71
C SER A 203 -0.31 14.11 -21.45
N GLY A 204 -1.29 13.53 -20.75
CA GLY A 204 -2.21 12.53 -21.27
C GLY A 204 -1.63 11.12 -21.32
N LYS A 205 -0.47 10.88 -20.69
CA LYS A 205 0.19 9.57 -20.69
C LYS A 205 -0.27 8.73 -19.49
N PRO A 206 -0.63 7.45 -19.73
CA PRO A 206 -1.00 6.55 -18.64
C PRO A 206 0.21 6.22 -17.75
N GLN A 207 0.01 6.27 -16.45
CA GLN A 207 0.97 5.96 -15.40
C GLN A 207 0.41 4.89 -14.48
N GLU A 208 1.29 4.12 -13.85
CA GLU A 208 0.92 3.09 -12.89
C GLU A 208 1.84 3.17 -11.65
N LEU A 209 1.23 3.14 -10.47
CA LEU A 209 1.91 3.18 -9.18
C LEU A 209 1.57 1.95 -8.35
N ASN A 210 2.60 1.26 -7.90
CA ASN A 210 2.49 0.19 -6.92
C ASN A 210 2.51 0.79 -5.51
N LEU A 211 1.46 0.57 -4.75
CA LEU A 211 1.29 1.17 -3.45
C LEU A 211 1.03 0.13 -2.37
N VAL A 212 1.57 0.38 -1.19
CA VAL A 212 1.46 -0.49 -0.01
C VAL A 212 0.99 0.29 1.21
N THR A 213 0.39 -0.40 2.17
CA THR A 213 0.25 0.14 3.54
C THR A 213 1.50 -0.17 4.34
N LEU A 214 1.87 0.72 5.24
CA LEU A 214 2.99 0.52 6.17
C LEU A 214 2.45 0.27 7.57
N ALA A 215 3.14 -0.59 8.34
CA ALA A 215 2.78 -0.89 9.72
C ALA A 215 3.24 0.23 10.68
N ASP A 216 4.38 0.86 10.38
CA ASP A 216 5.02 1.85 11.23
C ASP A 216 4.86 3.27 10.64
N ASP A 217 4.84 4.27 11.51
CA ASP A 217 4.81 5.67 11.11
C ASP A 217 6.14 6.08 10.43
N ILE A 218 6.04 6.65 9.25
CA ILE A 218 7.20 7.12 8.47
C ILE A 218 8.01 8.18 9.24
N ASN A 219 7.36 9.08 9.98
CA ASN A 219 8.07 10.09 10.78
C ASN A 219 8.92 9.41 11.85
N ALA A 220 8.41 8.38 12.50
CA ALA A 220 9.16 7.61 13.48
C ALA A 220 10.37 6.88 12.85
N ILE A 221 10.17 6.27 11.65
CA ILE A 221 11.25 5.61 10.90
C ILE A 221 12.33 6.62 10.51
N VAL A 222 11.96 7.78 9.97
CA VAL A 222 12.90 8.84 9.59
C VAL A 222 13.65 9.39 10.79
N ALA A 223 12.97 9.58 11.93
CA ALA A 223 13.61 10.03 13.17
C ALA A 223 14.62 9.01 13.69
N ALA A 224 14.24 7.73 13.72
CA ALA A 224 15.12 6.63 14.12
C ALA A 224 16.36 6.53 13.22
N GLU A 225 16.19 6.67 11.90
CA GLU A 225 17.32 6.65 10.97
C GLU A 225 18.26 7.86 11.15
N LYS A 226 17.71 9.06 11.35
CA LYS A 226 18.52 10.25 11.67
C LYS A 226 19.33 10.03 12.95
N GLN A 227 18.71 9.48 13.99
CA GLN A 227 19.37 9.17 15.25
C GLN A 227 20.48 8.12 15.05
N ARG A 228 20.19 7.03 14.34
CA ARG A 228 21.16 5.99 14.01
C ARG A 228 22.40 6.55 13.29
N ARG A 229 22.18 7.45 12.31
CA ARG A 229 23.28 8.13 11.59
C ARG A 229 24.11 8.99 12.51
N THR A 230 23.46 9.76 13.38
CA THR A 230 24.11 10.59 14.39
C THR A 230 24.94 9.74 15.38
N ASP A 231 24.38 8.66 15.90
CA ASP A 231 25.06 7.77 16.83
C ASP A 231 26.26 7.08 16.18
N THR A 232 26.10 6.66 14.91
CA THR A 232 27.18 6.06 14.12
C THR A 232 28.34 7.07 13.93
N TYR A 233 28.03 8.32 13.56
CA TYR A 233 29.02 9.37 13.43
C TYR A 233 29.70 9.68 14.78
N ASN A 234 28.92 9.85 15.85
CA ASN A 234 29.41 10.17 17.15
C ASN A 234 30.36 9.09 17.69
N LYS A 235 30.11 7.82 17.39
CA LYS A 235 31.03 6.73 17.73
C LYS A 235 32.38 6.94 17.06
N VAL A 236 32.44 7.34 15.81
CA VAL A 236 33.70 7.64 15.10
C VAL A 236 34.36 8.87 15.72
N ALA A 237 33.65 9.98 15.85
CA ALA A 237 34.18 11.24 16.35
C ALA A 237 34.73 11.10 17.78
N SER A 238 34.02 10.38 18.67
CA SER A 238 34.45 10.15 20.04
C SER A 238 35.68 9.23 20.18
N SER A 239 35.87 8.34 19.19
CA SER A 239 36.96 7.37 19.20
C SER A 239 38.26 7.92 18.58
N THR A 240 38.23 9.07 17.93
CA THR A 240 39.34 9.50 17.07
C THR A 240 40.12 10.71 17.57
N GLY A 241 39.59 11.61 18.39
CA GLY A 241 40.31 12.79 18.85
C GLY A 241 40.94 13.64 17.72
N GLU A 242 42.18 14.15 17.92
CA GLU A 242 42.99 14.76 16.85
C GLU A 242 43.81 13.67 16.16
N LEU A 243 43.55 13.46 14.88
CA LEU A 243 44.20 12.48 14.02
C LEU A 243 45.23 13.13 13.11
N SER A 244 46.37 12.49 12.88
CA SER A 244 47.43 12.98 12.03
C SER A 244 47.79 11.96 10.94
N SER A 245 48.11 12.46 9.74
CA SER A 245 48.69 11.69 8.65
C SER A 245 49.90 12.45 8.09
N SER A 246 50.99 11.74 7.83
CA SER A 246 52.22 12.35 7.28
C SER A 246 52.00 13.03 5.93
N SER A 247 51.07 12.49 5.13
CA SER A 247 50.78 12.97 3.75
C SER A 247 49.50 13.79 3.62
N TYR A 248 48.55 13.57 4.54
CA TYR A 248 47.19 14.13 4.41
C TYR A 248 46.82 15.08 5.55
N GLY A 249 47.79 15.44 6.39
CA GLY A 249 47.66 16.47 7.40
C GLY A 249 46.92 16.05 8.65
N LYS A 250 46.19 16.98 9.26
CA LYS A 250 45.47 16.75 10.53
C LYS A 250 43.99 16.83 10.34
N LEU A 251 43.27 15.86 10.88
CA LEU A 251 41.82 15.74 10.88
C LEU A 251 41.27 15.69 12.30
N ILE A 252 40.31 16.55 12.60
CA ILE A 252 39.54 16.56 13.84
C ILE A 252 38.08 16.38 13.48
N LEU A 253 37.41 15.40 14.05
CA LEU A 253 35.97 15.16 13.95
C LEU A 253 35.32 15.51 15.30
N ASN A 254 34.35 16.43 15.30
CA ASN A 254 33.67 16.84 16.52
C ASN A 254 32.27 16.14 16.60
N THR A 255 31.83 15.81 17.81
CA THR A 255 30.53 15.15 18.01
C THR A 255 29.30 16.01 17.69
N ASP A 256 29.49 17.31 17.43
CA ASP A 256 28.47 18.21 16.94
C ASP A 256 28.29 18.13 15.39
N GLY A 257 29.02 17.24 14.74
CA GLY A 257 28.97 17.08 13.26
C GLY A 257 29.88 18.04 12.51
N THR A 258 30.68 18.87 13.19
CA THR A 258 31.68 19.72 12.53
C THR A 258 33.03 18.99 12.41
N PHE A 259 33.86 19.42 11.48
CA PHE A 259 35.22 18.93 11.35
C PHE A 259 36.20 20.07 11.04
N LYS A 260 37.46 19.79 11.32
CA LYS A 260 38.58 20.60 10.86
C LYS A 260 39.63 19.68 10.23
N TRP A 261 39.99 19.95 8.97
CA TRP A 261 40.98 19.17 8.23
C TRP A 261 42.02 20.13 7.62
N THR A 262 43.25 20.02 8.00
CA THR A 262 44.36 20.85 7.55
C THR A 262 45.41 20.00 6.86
N GLY A 263 46.08 20.53 5.82
CA GLY A 263 47.17 19.81 5.16
C GLY A 263 46.75 18.80 4.09
N TYR A 264 45.53 18.84 3.62
CA TYR A 264 44.97 17.94 2.60
C TYR A 264 45.31 18.30 1.13
N LYS A 265 46.39 19.07 0.95
CA LYS A 265 46.79 19.61 -0.40
C LYS A 265 46.94 18.53 -1.48
N LEU A 266 47.34 17.33 -1.15
CA LEU A 266 47.47 16.20 -2.07
C LEU A 266 46.14 15.69 -2.61
N LEU A 267 45.02 16.06 -2.01
CA LEU A 267 43.67 15.68 -2.44
C LEU A 267 43.04 16.72 -3.39
N VAL A 268 43.70 17.90 -3.56
CA VAL A 268 43.19 19.01 -4.35
C VAL A 268 43.87 19.03 -5.76
N PRO A 269 43.12 19.21 -6.83
CA PRO A 269 41.67 19.37 -6.94
C PRO A 269 40.91 18.06 -7.19
N SER A 270 41.61 16.90 -7.23
CA SER A 270 41.06 15.66 -7.75
C SER A 270 39.95 15.04 -6.89
N ILE A 271 39.96 15.28 -5.58
CA ILE A 271 38.99 14.75 -4.63
C ILE A 271 38.29 15.90 -3.88
N ILE A 272 39.04 16.87 -3.43
CA ILE A 272 38.57 18.05 -2.70
C ILE A 272 38.72 19.27 -3.58
N SER A 273 37.65 20.07 -3.73
CA SER A 273 37.65 21.27 -4.53
C SER A 273 38.73 22.28 -4.05
N SER A 274 39.35 23.01 -4.97
CA SER A 274 40.29 24.09 -4.66
C SER A 274 39.67 25.26 -3.88
N SER A 275 38.35 25.41 -3.90
CA SER A 275 37.61 26.41 -3.12
C SER A 275 37.31 25.97 -1.68
N ALA A 276 37.59 24.71 -1.33
CA ALA A 276 37.33 24.18 -0.01
C ALA A 276 38.17 24.81 1.09
N LYS A 277 37.52 25.17 2.19
CA LYS A 277 38.20 25.65 3.40
C LYS A 277 38.50 24.47 4.33
N ASN A 278 39.33 24.74 5.32
CA ASN A 278 39.83 23.70 6.28
C ASN A 278 38.75 23.20 7.31
N ALA A 279 37.53 23.60 7.16
CA ALA A 279 36.41 23.26 8.07
C ALA A 279 35.12 22.98 7.31
N GLY A 280 34.17 22.39 7.98
CA GLY A 280 32.84 22.09 7.43
C GLY A 280 32.03 21.16 8.32
N THR A 281 31.10 20.43 7.72
CA THR A 281 30.29 19.42 8.39
C THR A 281 30.59 18.03 7.86
N CYS A 282 30.56 17.04 8.77
CA CYS A 282 30.76 15.64 8.47
C CYS A 282 29.64 14.80 9.08
N GLY A 283 29.21 13.77 8.38
CA GLY A 283 28.16 12.87 8.88
C GLY A 283 28.11 11.57 8.10
N VAL A 284 27.15 10.72 8.47
CA VAL A 284 26.90 9.45 7.79
C VAL A 284 25.64 9.60 6.94
N LYS A 285 25.77 9.48 5.60
CA LYS A 285 24.64 9.52 4.66
C LYS A 285 24.40 8.19 3.96
N TYR A 286 25.45 7.44 3.72
CA TYR A 286 25.48 6.22 2.93
C TYR A 286 25.80 5.02 3.80
N ALA A 287 25.29 3.87 3.40
CA ALA A 287 25.65 2.57 3.95
C ALA A 287 26.59 1.82 2.97
N VAL A 288 27.21 0.77 3.44
CA VAL A 288 28.03 -0.13 2.59
C VAL A 288 27.33 -1.46 2.37
N SER A 289 27.51 -2.07 1.21
CA SER A 289 26.99 -3.40 0.91
C SER A 289 27.62 -4.46 1.82
N LYS A 290 26.98 -5.64 1.89
CA LYS A 290 27.50 -6.77 2.68
C LYS A 290 28.93 -7.14 2.28
N ASP A 291 29.28 -7.05 1.00
CA ASP A 291 30.60 -7.38 0.48
C ASP A 291 31.65 -6.38 0.94
N LEU A 292 31.28 -5.10 1.07
CA LEU A 292 32.18 -4.05 1.57
C LEU A 292 32.23 -4.00 3.10
N ALA A 293 31.21 -4.47 3.80
CA ALA A 293 31.12 -4.40 5.27
C ALA A 293 32.23 -5.22 5.99
N ALA A 294 32.86 -6.18 5.30
CA ALA A 294 34.04 -6.90 5.82
C ALA A 294 35.26 -5.96 5.95
N SER A 295 35.37 -4.95 5.08
CA SER A 295 36.54 -4.08 4.96
C SER A 295 36.29 -2.65 5.44
N TYR A 296 35.03 -2.21 5.54
CA TYR A 296 34.64 -0.85 5.88
C TYR A 296 33.48 -0.84 6.87
N ASP A 297 33.50 0.11 7.80
CA ASP A 297 32.43 0.28 8.79
C ASP A 297 31.29 1.18 8.25
N GLY A 298 31.55 1.93 7.18
CA GLY A 298 30.55 2.82 6.55
C GLY A 298 31.18 3.88 5.65
N VAL A 299 30.44 4.96 5.46
CA VAL A 299 30.86 6.11 4.66
C VAL A 299 30.72 7.39 5.47
N LEU A 300 31.80 8.16 5.54
CA LEU A 300 31.79 9.53 6.04
C LEU A 300 31.62 10.50 4.88
N THR A 301 30.65 11.39 4.98
CA THR A 301 30.35 12.43 4.00
C THR A 301 30.82 13.78 4.56
N PHE A 302 31.77 14.42 3.89
CA PHE A 302 32.31 15.72 4.24
C PHE A 302 31.73 16.79 3.34
N LYS A 303 31.21 17.85 3.92
CA LYS A 303 30.83 19.08 3.21
C LYS A 303 31.71 20.22 3.68
N PHE A 304 32.67 20.58 2.85
CA PHE A 304 33.60 21.65 3.14
C PHE A 304 32.95 23.04 3.02
N GLU A 305 33.29 23.97 3.89
CA GLU A 305 32.97 25.38 3.67
C GLU A 305 33.59 25.88 2.36
N GLY A 306 32.85 26.73 1.65
CA GLY A 306 33.27 27.29 0.35
C GLY A 306 33.01 26.37 -0.85
N THR A 307 32.38 25.18 -0.62
CA THR A 307 31.93 24.28 -1.69
C THR A 307 30.45 23.98 -1.57
N THR A 308 29.81 23.63 -2.69
CA THR A 308 28.44 23.08 -2.73
C THR A 308 28.46 21.55 -2.73
N GLU A 309 29.55 20.95 -3.15
CA GLU A 309 29.72 19.50 -3.32
C GLU A 309 30.13 18.83 -2.01
N GLU A 310 29.72 17.59 -1.89
CA GLU A 310 30.07 16.71 -0.78
C GLU A 310 31.12 15.70 -1.25
N VAL A 311 32.03 15.35 -0.36
CA VAL A 311 33.07 14.36 -0.60
C VAL A 311 32.84 13.16 0.30
N ASN A 312 32.74 11.97 -0.30
CA ASN A 312 32.49 10.73 0.42
C ASN A 312 33.79 9.91 0.59
N PHE A 313 33.98 9.38 1.77
CA PHE A 313 35.06 8.45 2.08
C PHE A 313 34.49 7.17 2.72
N LEU A 314 34.81 6.01 2.17
CA LEU A 314 34.70 4.75 2.88
C LEU A 314 35.61 4.80 4.10
N TYR A 315 35.17 4.38 5.26
CA TYR A 315 35.99 4.42 6.47
C TYR A 315 36.07 3.08 7.19
N LYS A 316 37.18 2.87 7.88
CA LYS A 316 37.36 1.81 8.86
C LYS A 316 37.95 2.40 10.12
N LEU A 317 37.26 2.22 11.24
CA LEU A 317 37.79 2.57 12.55
C LEU A 317 38.73 1.45 13.04
N GLU A 318 40.01 1.76 13.18
CA GLU A 318 41.05 0.84 13.61
C GLU A 318 41.39 1.08 15.08
N SER A 319 42.11 0.16 15.69
CA SER A 319 42.47 0.27 17.13
C SER A 319 43.35 1.48 17.43
N ASP A 320 44.10 1.98 16.45
CA ASP A 320 45.06 3.07 16.57
C ASP A 320 44.76 4.28 15.67
N GLY A 321 43.55 4.33 15.07
CA GLY A 321 43.21 5.45 14.22
C GLY A 321 42.05 5.20 13.26
N LEU A 322 42.04 5.97 12.18
CA LEU A 322 41.02 5.98 11.15
C LEU A 322 41.63 5.75 9.77
N ARG A 323 41.13 4.75 9.06
CA ARG A 323 41.45 4.58 7.66
C ARG A 323 40.32 5.18 6.81
N LEU A 324 40.69 6.03 5.88
CA LEU A 324 39.79 6.60 4.88
C LEU A 324 40.15 6.15 3.47
N GLU A 325 39.18 5.91 2.64
CA GLU A 325 39.37 5.67 1.21
C GLU A 325 38.42 6.54 0.41
N ALA A 326 38.96 7.31 -0.54
CA ALA A 326 38.15 8.18 -1.38
C ALA A 326 37.12 7.37 -2.21
N ALA A 327 35.87 7.75 -2.14
CA ALA A 327 34.77 7.10 -2.85
C ALA A 327 34.34 7.85 -4.12
N THR A 328 35.29 8.54 -4.78
CA THR A 328 35.02 9.41 -5.94
C THR A 328 34.43 8.62 -7.11
N ASP A 329 34.96 7.42 -7.40
CA ASP A 329 34.52 6.54 -8.48
C ASP A 329 33.85 5.26 -7.95
N ALA A 330 33.34 5.32 -6.71
CA ALA A 330 32.60 4.21 -6.12
C ALA A 330 31.23 4.02 -6.80
N THR A 331 30.75 2.78 -6.84
CA THR A 331 29.43 2.49 -7.38
C THR A 331 28.37 2.60 -6.28
N TYR A 332 27.30 3.35 -6.58
CA TYR A 332 26.19 3.57 -5.67
C TYR A 332 24.90 2.95 -6.22
N ASN A 333 24.13 2.35 -5.33
CA ASN A 333 22.72 2.01 -5.57
C ASN A 333 21.87 2.73 -4.51
N GLY A 334 21.34 3.91 -4.87
CA GLY A 334 20.70 4.81 -3.92
C GLY A 334 21.70 5.25 -2.84
N ILE A 335 21.38 4.98 -1.58
CA ILE A 335 22.27 5.28 -0.44
C ILE A 335 23.28 4.17 -0.13
N LEU A 336 23.29 3.08 -0.88
CA LEU A 336 24.16 1.93 -0.66
C LEU A 336 25.38 2.00 -1.59
N VAL A 337 26.58 2.04 -1.01
CA VAL A 337 27.83 1.86 -1.77
C VAL A 337 28.04 0.36 -2.01
N THR A 338 28.07 -0.03 -3.27
CA THR A 338 28.11 -1.44 -3.70
C THR A 338 29.51 -1.89 -4.19
N ALA A 339 30.32 -0.94 -4.68
CA ALA A 339 31.69 -1.22 -5.07
C ALA A 339 32.58 0.00 -4.74
N ARG A 340 33.82 -0.27 -4.37
CA ARG A 340 34.87 0.76 -4.15
C ARG A 340 35.40 1.26 -5.48
N SER A 341 36.19 2.34 -5.45
CA SER A 341 36.92 2.83 -6.60
C SER A 341 37.85 1.76 -7.18
N SER A 342 37.98 1.72 -8.50
CA SER A 342 38.93 0.84 -9.19
C SER A 342 40.40 1.24 -8.95
N SER A 343 40.63 2.50 -8.60
CA SER A 343 41.94 3.06 -8.25
C SER A 343 41.87 3.74 -6.87
N PRO A 344 41.83 2.94 -5.82
CA PRO A 344 41.52 3.45 -4.49
C PRO A 344 42.67 4.30 -3.90
N LEU A 345 42.34 5.50 -3.44
CA LEU A 345 43.27 6.32 -2.65
C LEU A 345 42.96 6.08 -1.18
N ILE A 346 43.89 5.40 -0.50
CA ILE A 346 43.75 5.01 0.91
C ILE A 346 44.62 5.93 1.78
N MET A 347 44.05 6.41 2.86
CA MET A 347 44.70 7.31 3.82
C MET A 347 44.59 6.72 5.21
N TYR A 348 45.68 6.82 5.98
CA TYR A 348 45.73 6.41 7.38
C TYR A 348 45.97 7.64 8.24
N PHE A 349 45.14 7.78 9.27
CA PHE A 349 45.20 8.84 10.27
C PHE A 349 45.38 8.18 11.67
N ARG A 350 46.35 8.65 12.42
CA ARG A 350 46.66 8.13 13.79
C ARG A 350 46.85 9.25 14.78
#